data_410283ab96bc49f7df30d0338f9fd51d
#
_entry.id   410283ab96bc49f7df30d0338f9fd51d
#
_cell.length_a   1.000
_cell.length_b   1.000
_cell.length_c   1.000
_cell.angle_alpha   90.00
_cell.angle_beta   90.00
_cell.angle_gamma   90.00
#
_symmetry.space_group_name_H-M   'P 1'
#
loop_
_entity.id
_entity.type
_entity.pdbx_description
1 polymer ?
#
loop_
_entity_poly.entity_id
_entity_poly.type
_entity_poly.pdbx_seq_one_letter_code
_entity_poly.pdbx_strand_id
1 'polypeptide(L)'
;MDLDTAIGAHAEWKTKLRSAAERKETLDVATISADNCCPLGEWLHGDANAKYRLLPSYKECVSSHARFHTEAAKVAAMVNQAKFSEALIGAGSTFTAASSRVATAIIRLKKEAKL
;
A
#
# COMPACT_ATOMS: atom_id res chain seq x y z
N MET A 1 4.00 12.92 10.85
CA MET A 1 3.64 11.56 10.38
C MET A 1 4.52 10.52 11.05
N ASP A 2 3.91 9.55 11.65
CA ASP A 2 4.64 8.40 12.21
C ASP A 2 4.82 7.33 11.14
N LEU A 3 6.02 7.23 10.59
CA LEU A 3 6.30 6.30 9.50
C LEU A 3 6.32 4.83 9.96
N ASP A 4 6.64 4.57 11.22
CA ASP A 4 6.57 3.20 11.75
C ASP A 4 5.11 2.72 11.82
N THR A 5 4.19 3.59 12.21
CA THR A 5 2.75 3.31 12.16
C THR A 5 2.28 3.08 10.73
N ALA A 6 2.78 3.86 9.77
CA ALA A 6 2.45 3.69 8.35
C ALA A 6 2.90 2.32 7.83
N ILE A 7 4.09 1.85 8.21
CA ILE A 7 4.58 0.51 7.85
C ILE A 7 3.61 -0.56 8.36
N GLY A 8 3.23 -0.48 9.64
CA GLY A 8 2.29 -1.43 10.25
C GLY A 8 0.93 -1.43 9.57
N ALA A 9 0.39 -0.25 9.28
CA ALA A 9 -0.91 -0.12 8.62
C ALA A 9 -0.92 -0.77 7.23
N HIS A 10 0.17 -0.61 6.46
CA HIS A 10 0.26 -1.25 5.14
C HIS A 10 0.47 -2.76 5.24
N ALA A 11 1.22 -3.23 6.25
CA ALA A 11 1.39 -4.66 6.48
C ALA A 11 0.07 -5.37 6.83
N GLU A 12 -0.86 -4.70 7.51
CA GLU A 12 -2.16 -5.25 7.87
C GLU A 12 -3.06 -5.52 6.65
N TRP A 13 -2.83 -4.88 5.52
CA TRP A 13 -3.66 -5.05 4.32
C TRP A 13 -3.69 -6.47 3.81
N LYS A 14 -2.58 -7.21 3.95
CA LYS A 14 -2.55 -8.62 3.56
C LYS A 14 -3.61 -9.43 4.30
N THR A 15 -3.69 -9.24 5.62
CA THR A 15 -4.69 -9.90 6.46
C THR A 15 -6.10 -9.46 6.09
N LYS A 16 -6.31 -8.17 5.85
CA LYS A 16 -7.62 -7.63 5.49
C LYS A 16 -8.11 -8.20 4.16
N LEU A 17 -7.25 -8.27 3.15
CA LEU A 17 -7.61 -8.81 1.83
C LEU A 17 -7.90 -10.32 1.90
N ARG A 18 -7.09 -11.07 2.63
CA ARG A 18 -7.31 -12.50 2.82
C ARG A 18 -8.62 -12.76 3.57
N SER A 19 -8.87 -12.01 4.63
CA SER A 19 -10.11 -12.13 5.40
C SER A 19 -11.33 -11.81 4.54
N ALA A 20 -11.27 -10.76 3.72
CA ALA A 20 -12.35 -10.41 2.81
C ALA A 20 -12.62 -11.53 1.79
N ALA A 21 -11.55 -12.14 1.25
CA ALA A 21 -11.69 -13.27 0.32
C ALA A 21 -12.32 -14.48 1.00
N GLU A 22 -11.90 -14.82 2.22
CA GLU A 22 -12.43 -15.94 2.98
C GLU A 22 -13.90 -15.74 3.37
N ARG A 23 -14.28 -14.50 3.72
CA ARG A 23 -15.65 -14.14 4.09
C ARG A 23 -16.54 -13.77 2.90
N LYS A 24 -15.97 -13.72 1.70
CA LYS A 24 -16.69 -13.35 0.47
C LYS A 24 -17.31 -11.96 0.57
N GLU A 25 -16.57 -11.02 1.13
CA GLU A 25 -17.00 -9.64 1.28
C GLU A 25 -16.84 -8.86 -0.03
N THR A 26 -17.63 -7.79 -0.19
CA THR A 26 -17.46 -6.84 -1.30
C THR A 26 -16.55 -5.70 -0.83
N LEU A 27 -15.58 -5.33 -1.68
CA LEU A 27 -14.59 -4.30 -1.38
C LEU A 27 -14.76 -3.08 -2.30
N ASP A 28 -14.40 -1.92 -1.79
CA ASP A 28 -14.39 -0.67 -2.56
C ASP A 28 -13.05 -0.54 -3.31
N VAL A 29 -13.02 -1.07 -4.53
CA VAL A 29 -11.81 -1.11 -5.36
C VAL A 29 -11.31 0.30 -5.69
N ALA A 30 -12.21 1.24 -5.95
CA ALA A 30 -11.82 2.60 -6.31
C ALA A 30 -11.04 3.28 -5.17
N THR A 31 -11.54 3.18 -3.94
CA THR A 31 -10.86 3.74 -2.76
C THR A 31 -9.55 3.01 -2.48
N ILE A 32 -9.52 1.68 -2.61
CA ILE A 32 -8.33 0.87 -2.38
C ILE A 32 -7.23 1.23 -3.39
N SER A 33 -7.59 1.49 -4.65
CA SER A 33 -6.61 1.84 -5.70
C SER A 33 -6.00 3.23 -5.54
N ALA A 34 -6.66 4.12 -4.82
CA ALA A 34 -6.21 5.50 -4.67
C ALA A 34 -5.07 5.59 -3.65
N ASP A 35 -3.92 6.11 -4.08
CA ASP A 35 -2.74 6.24 -3.23
C ASP A 35 -2.72 7.53 -2.40
N ASN A 36 -3.73 8.37 -2.56
CA ASN A 36 -3.84 9.66 -1.86
C ASN A 36 -4.93 9.70 -0.79
N CYS A 37 -5.56 8.55 -0.49
CA CYS A 37 -6.65 8.47 0.48
C CYS A 37 -6.22 7.94 1.85
N CYS A 38 -5.10 7.22 1.95
CA CYS A 38 -4.61 6.78 3.25
C CYS A 38 -3.75 7.87 3.91
N PRO A 39 -3.53 7.82 5.24
CA PRO A 39 -2.72 8.85 5.92
C PRO A 39 -1.32 9.03 5.33
N LEU A 40 -0.65 7.95 4.95
CA LEU A 40 0.66 8.04 4.30
C LEU A 40 0.55 8.75 2.95
N GLY A 41 -0.46 8.42 2.15
CA GLY A 41 -0.67 9.05 0.85
C GLY A 41 -0.95 10.53 0.97
N GLU A 42 -1.78 10.92 1.91
CA GLU A 42 -2.06 12.34 2.17
C GLU A 42 -0.79 13.09 2.54
N TRP A 43 0.05 12.50 3.38
CA TRP A 43 1.31 13.10 3.78
C TRP A 43 2.31 13.16 2.61
N LEU A 44 2.45 12.08 1.84
CA LEU A 44 3.35 12.03 0.68
C LEU A 44 3.01 13.07 -0.38
N HIS A 45 1.72 13.27 -0.66
CA HIS A 45 1.26 14.24 -1.66
C HIS A 45 1.08 15.66 -1.10
N GLY A 46 1.23 15.82 0.21
CA GLY A 46 1.12 17.10 0.91
C GLY A 46 2.46 17.58 1.48
N ASP A 47 2.59 17.51 2.81
CA ASP A 47 3.76 18.05 3.53
C ASP A 47 5.09 17.44 3.10
N ALA A 48 5.12 16.12 2.85
CA ALA A 48 6.34 15.45 2.41
C ALA A 48 6.79 15.94 1.04
N ASN A 49 5.86 16.18 0.12
CA ASN A 49 6.19 16.74 -1.18
C ASN A 49 6.87 18.11 -1.04
N ALA A 50 6.32 18.97 -0.18
CA ALA A 50 6.89 20.29 0.05
C ALA A 50 8.30 20.22 0.63
N LYS A 51 8.59 19.27 1.52
CA LYS A 51 9.86 19.20 2.27
C LYS A 51 10.90 18.27 1.63
N TYR A 52 10.49 17.18 1.01
CA TYR A 52 11.38 16.07 0.64
C TYR A 52 11.36 15.68 -0.82
N ARG A 53 10.66 16.42 -1.68
CA ARG A 53 10.47 16.06 -3.10
C ARG A 53 11.76 15.84 -3.90
N LEU A 54 12.88 16.40 -3.45
CA LEU A 54 14.17 16.26 -4.12
C LEU A 54 14.96 15.06 -3.68
N LEU A 55 14.52 14.38 -2.61
CA LEU A 55 15.20 13.17 -2.12
C LEU A 55 14.87 11.98 -3.01
N PRO A 56 15.88 11.19 -3.44
CA PRO A 56 15.62 9.96 -4.19
C PRO A 56 14.70 8.98 -3.44
N SER A 57 14.85 8.86 -2.13
CA SER A 57 14.01 8.00 -1.30
C SER A 57 12.56 8.46 -1.26
N TYR A 58 12.29 9.76 -1.36
CA TYR A 58 10.92 10.27 -1.47
C TYR A 58 10.26 9.79 -2.76
N LYS A 59 10.95 9.94 -3.89
CA LYS A 59 10.43 9.51 -5.19
C LYS A 59 10.17 8.00 -5.22
N GLU A 60 11.08 7.21 -4.67
CA GLU A 60 10.93 5.76 -4.56
C GLU A 60 9.73 5.40 -3.68
N CYS A 61 9.54 6.11 -2.56
CA CYS A 61 8.42 5.87 -1.66
C CYS A 61 7.07 6.18 -2.33
N VAL A 62 6.95 7.28 -3.04
CA VAL A 62 5.73 7.61 -3.78
C VAL A 62 5.40 6.53 -4.80
N SER A 63 6.38 6.10 -5.58
CA SER A 63 6.21 5.08 -6.61
C SER A 63 5.84 3.72 -6.02
N SER A 64 6.55 3.27 -4.99
CA SER A 64 6.30 1.98 -4.33
C SER A 64 4.94 1.97 -3.62
N HIS A 65 4.55 3.10 -3.02
CA HIS A 65 3.26 3.24 -2.36
C HIS A 65 2.10 3.19 -3.37
N ALA A 66 2.22 3.89 -4.49
CA ALA A 66 1.22 3.83 -5.56
C ALA A 66 1.07 2.40 -6.09
N ARG A 67 2.18 1.70 -6.29
CA ARG A 67 2.15 0.31 -6.75
C ARG A 67 1.50 -0.62 -5.73
N PHE A 68 1.77 -0.40 -4.45
CA PHE A 68 1.10 -1.15 -3.38
C PHE A 68 -0.43 -1.05 -3.51
N HIS A 69 -0.97 0.16 -3.67
CA HIS A 69 -2.40 0.38 -3.82
C HIS A 69 -2.95 -0.26 -5.10
N THR A 70 -2.20 -0.19 -6.20
CA THR A 70 -2.58 -0.86 -7.46
C THR A 70 -2.70 -2.37 -7.28
N GLU A 71 -1.72 -3.00 -6.64
CA GLU A 71 -1.74 -4.45 -6.40
C GLU A 71 -2.85 -4.85 -5.41
N ALA A 72 -3.07 -4.05 -4.37
CA ALA A 72 -4.18 -4.27 -3.45
C ALA A 72 -5.53 -4.20 -4.18
N ALA A 73 -5.70 -3.25 -5.08
CA ALA A 73 -6.92 -3.09 -5.86
C ALA A 73 -7.16 -4.29 -6.81
N LYS A 74 -6.10 -4.85 -7.39
CA LYS A 74 -6.23 -6.06 -8.21
C LYS A 74 -6.77 -7.24 -7.41
N VAL A 75 -6.26 -7.45 -6.21
CA VAL A 75 -6.76 -8.50 -5.31
C VAL A 75 -8.22 -8.21 -4.93
N ALA A 76 -8.53 -6.98 -4.56
CA ALA A 76 -9.90 -6.58 -4.22
C ALA A 76 -10.88 -6.81 -5.37
N ALA A 77 -10.48 -6.52 -6.61
CA ALA A 77 -11.29 -6.76 -7.79
C ALA A 77 -11.58 -8.26 -7.99
N MET A 78 -10.59 -9.11 -7.74
CA MET A 78 -10.77 -10.56 -7.81
C MET A 78 -11.79 -11.04 -6.76
N VAL A 79 -11.72 -10.51 -5.54
CA VAL A 79 -12.70 -10.81 -4.47
C VAL A 79 -14.10 -10.42 -4.94
N ASN A 80 -14.26 -9.22 -5.49
CA ASN A 80 -15.56 -8.74 -5.97
C ASN A 80 -16.13 -9.56 -7.13
N GLN A 81 -15.24 -10.19 -7.92
CA GLN A 81 -15.61 -11.07 -9.03
C GLN A 81 -15.82 -12.53 -8.59
N ALA A 82 -15.83 -12.78 -7.29
CA ALA A 82 -15.95 -14.12 -6.71
C ALA A 82 -14.80 -15.07 -7.09
N LYS A 83 -13.63 -14.52 -7.46
CA LYS A 83 -12.43 -15.29 -7.77
C LYS A 83 -11.58 -15.46 -6.51
N PHE A 84 -12.14 -16.13 -5.49
CA PHE A 84 -11.54 -16.15 -4.16
C PHE A 84 -10.20 -16.89 -4.11
N SER A 85 -10.06 -17.99 -4.83
CA SER A 85 -8.78 -18.72 -4.89
C SER A 85 -7.69 -17.88 -5.54
N GLU A 86 -7.99 -17.19 -6.64
CA GLU A 86 -7.06 -16.29 -7.32
C GLU A 86 -6.69 -15.11 -6.44
N ALA A 87 -7.68 -14.56 -5.69
CA ALA A 87 -7.44 -13.46 -4.76
C ALA A 87 -6.48 -13.88 -3.64
N LEU A 88 -6.64 -15.08 -3.09
CA LEU A 88 -5.75 -15.60 -2.05
C LEU A 88 -4.33 -15.82 -2.58
N ILE A 89 -4.19 -16.33 -3.79
CA ILE A 89 -2.89 -16.50 -4.45
C ILE A 89 -2.24 -15.13 -4.69
N GLY A 90 -2.99 -14.15 -5.21
CA GLY A 90 -2.50 -12.81 -5.46
C GLY A 90 -2.04 -12.11 -4.19
N ALA A 91 -2.80 -12.25 -3.10
CA ALA A 91 -2.42 -11.71 -1.80
C ALA A 91 -1.15 -12.36 -1.25
N GLY A 92 -0.85 -13.60 -1.63
CA GLY A 92 0.35 -14.32 -1.20
C GLY A 92 1.56 -14.15 -2.11
N SER A 93 1.45 -13.47 -3.25
CA SER A 93 2.54 -13.36 -4.24
C SER A 93 2.84 -11.90 -4.60
N THR A 94 2.23 -11.36 -5.66
CA THR A 94 2.54 -10.01 -6.16
C THR A 94 2.24 -8.92 -5.14
N PHE A 95 1.15 -9.06 -4.40
CA PHE A 95 0.82 -8.11 -3.34
C PHE A 95 1.86 -8.14 -2.21
N THR A 96 2.31 -9.33 -1.80
CA THR A 96 3.35 -9.46 -0.78
C THR A 96 4.64 -8.79 -1.22
N ALA A 97 5.05 -8.94 -2.48
CA ALA A 97 6.22 -8.26 -3.02
C ALA A 97 6.07 -6.74 -2.98
N ALA A 98 4.90 -6.22 -3.36
CA ALA A 98 4.62 -4.79 -3.31
C ALA A 98 4.61 -4.27 -1.87
N SER A 99 4.06 -5.03 -0.93
CA SER A 99 4.05 -4.70 0.50
C SER A 99 5.47 -4.61 1.07
N SER A 100 6.35 -5.55 0.72
CA SER A 100 7.76 -5.52 1.14
C SER A 100 8.49 -4.31 0.57
N ARG A 101 8.25 -3.97 -0.68
CA ARG A 101 8.88 -2.80 -1.32
C ARG A 101 8.46 -1.49 -0.70
N VAL A 102 7.17 -1.32 -0.39
CA VAL A 102 6.71 -0.08 0.24
C VAL A 102 7.28 0.05 1.65
N ALA A 103 7.37 -1.03 2.41
CA ALA A 103 7.98 -1.01 3.74
C ALA A 103 9.45 -0.57 3.65
N THR A 104 10.22 -1.15 2.73
CA THR A 104 11.62 -0.78 2.52
C THR A 104 11.73 0.69 2.08
N ALA A 105 10.86 1.15 1.19
CA ALA A 105 10.87 2.52 0.71
C ALA A 105 10.57 3.52 1.83
N ILE A 106 9.63 3.21 2.71
CA ILE A 106 9.31 4.04 3.88
C ILE A 106 10.52 4.13 4.82
N ILE A 107 11.20 2.99 5.08
CA ILE A 107 12.39 2.97 5.93
C ILE A 107 13.51 3.82 5.34
N ARG A 108 13.74 3.74 4.04
CA ARG A 108 14.76 4.55 3.35
C ARG A 108 14.43 6.03 3.42
N LEU A 109 13.18 6.40 3.21
CA LEU A 109 12.75 7.79 3.35
C LEU A 109 12.96 8.30 4.76
N LYS A 110 12.59 7.51 5.76
CA LYS A 110 12.78 7.86 7.16
C LYS A 110 14.26 8.15 7.47
N LYS A 111 15.17 7.34 6.96
CA LYS A 111 16.62 7.52 7.16
C LYS A 111 17.13 8.76 6.43
N GLU A 112 16.80 8.93 5.15
CA GLU A 112 17.30 10.03 4.34
C GLU A 112 16.75 11.38 4.81
N ALA A 113 15.50 11.42 5.21
CA ALA A 113 14.86 12.62 5.76
C ALA A 113 15.19 12.86 7.24
N LYS A 114 15.85 11.93 7.89
CA LYS A 114 16.24 12.00 9.32
C LYS A 114 15.03 12.13 10.24
N LEU A 115 14.00 11.36 9.93
CA LEU A 115 12.75 11.32 10.72
C LEU A 115 12.77 10.30 11.86
#